data_9b529b26ef0e398fddc0f6f9daa3816e
#
_entry.id   9b529b26ef0e398fddc0f6f9daa3816e
#
_cell.length_a   1.000
_cell.length_b   1.000
_cell.length_c   1.000
_cell.angle_alpha   90.00
_cell.angle_beta   90.00
_cell.angle_gamma   90.00
#
_symmetry.space_group_name_H-M   'P 1'
#
loop_
_entity.id
_entity.type
_entity.pdbx_description
1 polymer ?
#
loop_
_entity_poly.entity_id
_entity_poly.type
_entity_poly.pdbx_seq_one_letter_code
_entity_poly.pdbx_strand_id
1 'polypeptide(L)'
;MFKSLIAAVVATAALVAGAPVEESLAKRAPAGIKGFDISHYQGSVDFAAQYSKGARWVYIKATEGTTYTDTSFSSHYTGATKAGLIRGGYHFARPDKSSGATQANYFLSHGGGWSNDGRTLPGALDIEYNPYGATCYGLSHSAMVSWIKDFSDTYHSKTGRYPTIYSTTDWWTTCTGNSAAFATTNALWIARYSSSVGTLPAGWKYYSFWQWADSGTFPGDQDVWNGSLDGLKRYAKGA
;
A
#
# COMPACT_ATOMS: atom_id res chain seq x y z
N MET A 1 -26.56 77.89 -40.96
CA MET A 1 -25.21 77.40 -40.79
C MET A 1 -25.23 76.39 -39.65
N PHE A 2 -25.34 75.11 -39.94
CA PHE A 2 -25.35 74.04 -38.94
C PHE A 2 -24.01 73.31 -39.04
N LYS A 3 -23.24 73.35 -37.94
CA LYS A 3 -22.02 72.56 -37.80
C LYS A 3 -22.37 71.26 -37.10
N SER A 4 -22.26 70.15 -37.81
CA SER A 4 -22.34 68.74 -37.23
C SER A 4 -21.06 68.44 -36.49
N LEU A 5 -21.18 68.09 -35.20
CA LEU A 5 -20.12 67.43 -34.43
C LEU A 5 -20.28 65.90 -34.56
N ILE A 6 -19.26 65.30 -35.11
CA ILE A 6 -19.14 63.85 -35.13
C ILE A 6 -18.40 63.46 -33.84
N ALA A 7 -19.09 62.76 -32.94
CA ALA A 7 -18.46 62.14 -31.74
C ALA A 7 -17.87 60.79 -32.12
N ALA A 8 -16.56 60.67 -32.00
CA ALA A 8 -15.87 59.36 -32.14
C ALA A 8 -16.00 58.55 -30.84
N VAL A 9 -16.65 57.39 -30.92
CA VAL A 9 -16.70 56.45 -29.83
C VAL A 9 -15.44 55.58 -29.89
N VAL A 10 -14.55 55.75 -28.93
CA VAL A 10 -13.38 54.87 -28.75
C VAL A 10 -13.84 53.69 -27.89
N ALA A 11 -13.94 52.52 -28.52
CA ALA A 11 -14.19 51.29 -27.83
C ALA A 11 -12.87 50.79 -27.20
N THR A 12 -12.75 50.87 -25.89
CA THR A 12 -11.67 50.25 -25.13
C THR A 12 -11.98 48.77 -24.93
N ALA A 13 -11.27 47.87 -25.64
CA ALA A 13 -11.30 46.46 -25.39
C ALA A 13 -10.52 46.17 -24.08
N ALA A 14 -11.23 45.81 -23.02
CA ALA A 14 -10.62 45.33 -21.81
C ALA A 14 -10.12 43.88 -22.06
N LEU A 15 -8.80 43.69 -22.09
CA LEU A 15 -8.19 42.38 -21.98
C LEU A 15 -8.47 41.82 -20.58
N VAL A 16 -9.36 40.87 -20.48
CA VAL A 16 -9.50 40.02 -19.28
C VAL A 16 -8.30 39.08 -19.28
N ALA A 17 -7.26 39.45 -18.53
CA ALA A 17 -6.19 38.54 -18.19
C ALA A 17 -6.80 37.42 -17.35
N GLY A 18 -7.02 36.27 -17.95
CA GLY A 18 -7.37 35.06 -17.21
C GLY A 18 -6.27 34.80 -16.19
N ALA A 19 -6.62 34.79 -14.90
CA ALA A 19 -5.73 34.29 -13.87
C ALA A 19 -5.30 32.87 -14.25
N PRO A 20 -4.01 32.47 -14.05
CA PRO A 20 -3.62 31.10 -14.24
C PRO A 20 -4.48 30.24 -13.31
N VAL A 21 -5.26 29.34 -13.89
CA VAL A 21 -5.89 28.27 -13.13
C VAL A 21 -4.73 27.52 -12.51
N GLU A 22 -4.54 27.64 -11.20
CA GLU A 22 -3.71 26.71 -10.46
C GLU A 22 -4.35 25.33 -10.68
N GLU A 23 -3.86 24.62 -11.69
CA GLU A 23 -4.03 23.19 -11.79
C GLU A 23 -3.46 22.65 -10.47
N SER A 24 -4.35 22.28 -9.55
CA SER A 24 -3.94 21.54 -8.36
C SER A 24 -3.06 20.41 -8.89
N LEU A 25 -1.79 20.40 -8.50
CA LEU A 25 -0.86 19.31 -8.84
C LEU A 25 -1.45 18.05 -8.22
N ALA A 26 -2.40 17.44 -8.93
CA ALA A 26 -2.84 16.09 -8.63
C ALA A 26 -1.55 15.27 -8.52
N LYS A 27 -1.28 14.71 -7.34
CA LYS A 27 -0.07 13.91 -7.09
C LYS A 27 0.04 12.90 -8.22
N ARG A 28 1.01 13.10 -9.10
CA ARG A 28 1.20 12.20 -10.24
C ARG A 28 1.66 10.87 -9.69
N ALA A 29 0.95 9.79 -10.05
CA ALA A 29 1.33 8.46 -9.62
C ALA A 29 2.82 8.20 -9.89
N PRO A 30 3.58 7.66 -8.94
CA PRO A 30 4.98 7.30 -9.16
C PRO A 30 5.13 6.31 -10.31
N ALA A 31 6.34 6.23 -10.87
CA ALA A 31 6.67 5.21 -11.85
C ALA A 31 6.58 3.82 -11.21
N GLY A 32 6.11 2.83 -11.98
CA GLY A 32 5.96 1.45 -11.52
C GLY A 32 4.65 0.82 -11.98
N ILE A 33 4.42 -0.42 -11.54
CA ILE A 33 3.19 -1.15 -11.84
C ILE A 33 2.14 -0.79 -10.80
N LYS A 34 1.05 -0.18 -11.24
CA LYS A 34 -0.03 0.32 -10.38
C LYS A 34 -0.76 -0.83 -9.68
N GLY A 35 -1.02 -0.63 -8.42
CA GLY A 35 -1.84 -1.47 -7.57
C GLY A 35 -2.58 -0.62 -6.54
N PHE A 36 -3.24 -1.29 -5.63
CA PHE A 36 -3.96 -0.68 -4.54
C PHE A 36 -4.12 -1.67 -3.39
N ASP A 37 -4.46 -1.18 -2.21
CA ASP A 37 -4.82 -2.03 -1.10
C ASP A 37 -6.18 -1.64 -0.51
N ILE A 38 -6.89 -2.64 -0.01
CA ILE A 38 -8.29 -2.52 0.43
C ILE A 38 -8.60 -3.41 1.64
N SER A 39 -9.69 -3.05 2.30
CA SER A 39 -10.34 -3.84 3.33
C SER A 39 -11.85 -3.82 3.14
N HIS A 40 -12.61 -4.27 4.14
CA HIS A 40 -14.07 -4.15 4.14
C HIS A 40 -14.58 -2.70 4.01
N TYR A 41 -13.76 -1.69 4.33
CA TYR A 41 -14.14 -0.28 4.22
C TYR A 41 -14.46 0.14 2.79
N GLN A 42 -13.91 -0.51 1.78
CA GLN A 42 -14.18 -0.21 0.38
C GLN A 42 -15.48 -0.84 -0.14
N GLY A 43 -16.17 -1.65 0.68
CA GLY A 43 -17.43 -2.27 0.29
C GLY A 43 -17.31 -3.14 -0.96
N SER A 44 -18.23 -3.00 -1.88
CA SER A 44 -18.20 -3.73 -3.16
C SER A 44 -17.25 -3.07 -4.15
N VAL A 45 -16.32 -3.84 -4.72
CA VAL A 45 -15.31 -3.37 -5.68
C VAL A 45 -15.49 -4.05 -7.02
N ASP A 46 -15.62 -3.25 -8.09
CA ASP A 46 -15.55 -3.74 -9.49
C ASP A 46 -14.09 -3.88 -9.91
N PHE A 47 -13.49 -5.05 -9.71
CA PHE A 47 -12.09 -5.34 -10.03
C PHE A 47 -11.81 -5.33 -11.53
N ALA A 48 -12.79 -5.64 -12.40
CA ALA A 48 -12.62 -5.56 -13.84
C ALA A 48 -12.46 -4.10 -14.30
N ALA A 49 -13.24 -3.19 -13.72
CA ALA A 49 -13.07 -1.77 -13.95
C ALA A 49 -11.69 -1.28 -13.44
N GLN A 50 -11.20 -1.76 -12.28
CA GLN A 50 -9.88 -1.35 -11.79
C GLN A 50 -8.74 -1.88 -12.68
N TYR A 51 -8.85 -3.12 -13.18
CA TYR A 51 -7.91 -3.66 -14.16
C TYR A 51 -7.89 -2.81 -15.44
N SER A 52 -9.05 -2.41 -15.94
CA SER A 52 -9.19 -1.54 -17.12
C SER A 52 -8.58 -0.15 -16.91
N LYS A 53 -8.65 0.39 -15.70
CA LYS A 53 -7.97 1.65 -15.30
C LYS A 53 -6.46 1.50 -15.13
N GLY A 54 -5.91 0.30 -15.25
CA GLY A 54 -4.48 0.04 -15.23
C GLY A 54 -3.93 -0.62 -13.98
N ALA A 55 -4.75 -0.98 -12.99
CA ALA A 55 -4.32 -1.80 -11.86
C ALA A 55 -3.86 -3.18 -12.34
N ARG A 56 -2.82 -3.72 -11.74
CA ARG A 56 -2.30 -5.06 -12.03
C ARG A 56 -2.17 -5.94 -10.81
N TRP A 57 -2.25 -5.37 -9.63
CA TRP A 57 -2.17 -6.11 -8.37
C TRP A 57 -2.96 -5.43 -7.26
N VAL A 58 -3.24 -6.18 -6.21
CA VAL A 58 -3.96 -5.71 -5.02
C VAL A 58 -3.54 -6.50 -3.78
N TYR A 59 -3.33 -5.79 -2.65
CA TYR A 59 -3.33 -6.39 -1.33
C TYR A 59 -4.69 -6.19 -0.65
N ILE A 60 -5.16 -7.21 0.06
CA ILE A 60 -6.52 -7.26 0.64
C ILE A 60 -6.40 -7.64 2.11
N LYS A 61 -6.99 -6.85 3.02
CA LYS A 61 -7.03 -7.20 4.44
C LYS A 61 -7.66 -8.57 4.63
N ALA A 62 -6.94 -9.46 5.29
CA ALA A 62 -7.45 -10.78 5.63
C ALA A 62 -7.78 -10.87 7.13
N THR A 63 -6.84 -10.45 7.97
CA THR A 63 -6.95 -10.61 9.43
C THR A 63 -6.36 -9.43 10.19
N GLU A 64 -6.74 -9.34 11.48
CA GLU A 64 -6.11 -8.46 12.47
C GLU A 64 -5.99 -9.19 13.80
N GLY A 65 -4.81 -9.18 14.42
CA GLY A 65 -4.55 -9.95 15.63
C GLY A 65 -4.91 -11.43 15.45
N THR A 66 -5.64 -12.00 16.41
CA THR A 66 -6.08 -13.40 16.36
C THR A 66 -7.59 -13.57 16.51
N THR A 67 -8.34 -12.48 16.40
CA THR A 67 -9.80 -12.48 16.67
C THR A 67 -10.63 -11.84 15.57
N TYR A 68 -10.00 -11.18 14.61
CA TYR A 68 -10.68 -10.51 13.50
C TYR A 68 -10.29 -11.10 12.14
N THR A 69 -11.30 -11.43 11.35
CA THR A 69 -11.19 -11.71 9.92
C THR A 69 -11.97 -10.67 9.15
N ASP A 70 -11.39 -10.14 8.07
CA ASP A 70 -12.08 -9.17 7.23
C ASP A 70 -13.25 -9.83 6.48
N THR A 71 -14.45 -9.29 6.68
CA THR A 71 -15.69 -9.87 6.15
C THR A 71 -15.78 -9.83 4.64
N SER A 72 -15.02 -8.93 3.99
CA SER A 72 -14.97 -8.78 2.53
C SER A 72 -13.82 -9.55 1.87
N PHE A 73 -12.88 -10.12 2.67
CA PHE A 73 -11.68 -10.75 2.13
C PHE A 73 -11.99 -11.77 1.02
N SER A 74 -12.88 -12.70 1.28
CA SER A 74 -13.19 -13.79 0.33
C SER A 74 -13.79 -13.26 -0.98
N SER A 75 -14.71 -12.29 -0.91
CA SER A 75 -15.33 -11.68 -2.08
C SER A 75 -14.33 -10.84 -2.88
N HIS A 76 -13.51 -10.03 -2.19
CA HIS A 76 -12.48 -9.22 -2.82
C HIS A 76 -11.40 -10.09 -3.49
N TYR A 77 -10.91 -11.12 -2.79
CA TYR A 77 -9.89 -12.02 -3.31
C TYR A 77 -10.37 -12.77 -4.56
N THR A 78 -11.61 -13.27 -4.51
CA THR A 78 -12.24 -13.95 -5.64
C THR A 78 -12.46 -12.99 -6.82
N GLY A 79 -12.95 -11.78 -6.54
CA GLY A 79 -13.16 -10.74 -7.56
C GLY A 79 -11.86 -10.32 -8.25
N ALA A 80 -10.82 -10.06 -7.46
CA ALA A 80 -9.48 -9.73 -7.97
C ALA A 80 -8.90 -10.87 -8.84
N THR A 81 -9.08 -12.12 -8.40
CA THR A 81 -8.66 -13.30 -9.16
C THR A 81 -9.37 -13.41 -10.50
N LYS A 82 -10.69 -13.23 -10.53
CA LYS A 82 -11.51 -13.26 -11.76
C LYS A 82 -11.11 -12.16 -12.73
N ALA A 83 -10.80 -10.97 -12.23
CA ALA A 83 -10.36 -9.83 -13.03
C ALA A 83 -8.92 -9.96 -13.58
N GLY A 84 -8.16 -10.97 -13.16
CA GLY A 84 -6.79 -11.18 -13.62
C GLY A 84 -5.71 -10.41 -12.85
N LEU A 85 -6.05 -9.81 -11.71
CA LEU A 85 -5.08 -9.16 -10.84
C LEU A 85 -4.18 -10.18 -10.13
N ILE A 86 -2.92 -9.81 -9.93
CA ILE A 86 -2.03 -10.45 -8.96
C ILE A 86 -2.51 -9.97 -7.58
N ARG A 87 -2.73 -10.87 -6.63
CA ARG A 87 -3.37 -10.54 -5.35
C ARG A 87 -2.71 -11.24 -4.19
N GLY A 88 -2.78 -10.63 -3.02
CA GLY A 88 -2.32 -11.19 -1.75
C GLY A 88 -3.18 -10.72 -0.58
N GLY A 89 -3.07 -11.41 0.53
CA GLY A 89 -3.66 -10.98 1.79
C GLY A 89 -2.67 -10.14 2.60
N TYR A 90 -3.18 -9.24 3.46
CA TYR A 90 -2.38 -8.63 4.50
C TYR A 90 -2.98 -8.85 5.89
N HIS A 91 -2.11 -8.86 6.89
CA HIS A 91 -2.43 -9.05 8.29
C HIS A 91 -2.07 -7.79 9.06
N PHE A 92 -3.05 -7.13 9.67
CA PHE A 92 -2.81 -6.03 10.59
C PHE A 92 -2.33 -6.57 11.95
N ALA A 93 -1.10 -6.24 12.29
CA ALA A 93 -0.44 -6.76 13.47
C ALA A 93 -0.96 -6.15 14.76
N ARG A 94 -1.09 -6.98 15.78
CA ARG A 94 -1.42 -6.59 17.17
C ARG A 94 -0.40 -7.19 18.13
N PRO A 95 0.84 -6.65 18.17
CA PRO A 95 1.91 -7.17 19.05
C PRO A 95 1.53 -7.18 20.54
N ASP A 96 0.59 -6.33 20.94
CA ASP A 96 0.05 -6.26 22.30
C ASP A 96 -0.91 -7.40 22.66
N LYS A 97 -1.32 -8.24 21.71
CA LYS A 97 -2.36 -9.26 21.93
C LYS A 97 -1.83 -10.69 21.96
N SER A 98 -0.84 -11.01 21.15
CA SER A 98 -0.27 -12.35 21.10
C SER A 98 1.10 -12.34 20.40
N SER A 99 1.81 -13.49 20.42
CA SER A 99 3.11 -13.64 19.75
C SER A 99 2.98 -13.50 18.22
N GLY A 100 4.10 -13.20 17.57
CA GLY A 100 4.20 -13.17 16.12
C GLY A 100 3.81 -14.49 15.49
N ALA A 101 4.31 -15.60 16.04
CA ALA A 101 3.97 -16.95 15.57
C ALA A 101 2.47 -17.25 15.64
N THR A 102 1.80 -16.87 16.73
CA THR A 102 0.36 -17.06 16.86
C THR A 102 -0.40 -16.30 15.79
N GLN A 103 -0.03 -15.04 15.52
CA GLN A 103 -0.68 -14.21 14.50
C GLN A 103 -0.35 -14.68 13.08
N ALA A 104 0.88 -15.14 12.81
CA ALA A 104 1.23 -15.72 11.52
C ALA A 104 0.42 -16.99 11.21
N ASN A 105 0.24 -17.87 12.18
CA ASN A 105 -0.58 -19.07 12.02
C ASN A 105 -2.07 -18.72 11.82
N TYR A 106 -2.58 -17.71 12.54
CA TYR A 106 -3.95 -17.23 12.35
C TYR A 106 -4.15 -16.66 10.95
N PHE A 107 -3.22 -15.80 10.49
CA PHE A 107 -3.23 -15.24 9.14
C PHE A 107 -3.22 -16.32 8.07
N LEU A 108 -2.33 -17.31 8.19
CA LEU A 108 -2.22 -18.44 7.24
C LEU A 108 -3.51 -19.25 7.13
N SER A 109 -4.20 -19.46 8.24
CA SER A 109 -5.47 -20.21 8.25
C SER A 109 -6.68 -19.39 7.74
N HIS A 110 -6.51 -18.09 7.53
CA HIS A 110 -7.58 -17.18 7.11
C HIS A 110 -7.24 -16.39 5.83
N GLY A 111 -6.49 -16.99 4.92
CA GLY A 111 -6.25 -16.43 3.58
C GLY A 111 -4.88 -15.81 3.35
N GLY A 112 -3.99 -15.82 4.36
CA GLY A 112 -2.63 -15.30 4.24
C GLY A 112 -1.65 -16.22 3.49
N GLY A 113 -2.09 -17.39 3.04
CA GLY A 113 -1.22 -18.36 2.38
C GLY A 113 -0.65 -17.89 1.05
N TRP A 114 0.44 -18.52 0.65
CA TRP A 114 1.08 -18.30 -0.66
C TRP A 114 1.08 -19.59 -1.48
N SER A 115 0.95 -19.45 -2.80
CA SER A 115 1.13 -20.52 -3.77
C SER A 115 1.96 -20.07 -4.97
N ASN A 116 2.76 -20.99 -5.52
CA ASN A 116 3.61 -20.77 -6.69
C ASN A 116 2.76 -20.77 -8.00
N ASP A 117 1.71 -19.96 -8.06
CA ASP A 117 0.83 -19.84 -9.23
C ASP A 117 1.15 -18.61 -10.12
N GLY A 118 2.16 -17.82 -9.73
CA GLY A 118 2.54 -16.59 -10.41
C GLY A 118 1.51 -15.45 -10.27
N ARG A 119 0.51 -15.61 -9.41
CA ARG A 119 -0.59 -14.68 -9.18
C ARG A 119 -0.85 -14.39 -7.70
N THR A 120 -0.34 -15.23 -6.79
CA THR A 120 -0.45 -15.06 -5.35
C THR A 120 0.80 -14.36 -4.82
N LEU A 121 0.65 -13.14 -4.31
CA LEU A 121 1.72 -12.44 -3.60
C LEU A 121 2.00 -13.15 -2.27
N PRO A 122 3.24 -13.16 -1.78
CA PRO A 122 3.50 -13.48 -0.38
C PRO A 122 2.62 -12.60 0.50
N GLY A 123 2.10 -13.15 1.58
CA GLY A 123 1.29 -12.38 2.51
C GLY A 123 2.06 -11.19 3.06
N ALA A 124 1.38 -10.11 3.40
CA ALA A 124 2.01 -8.94 3.98
C ALA A 124 1.74 -8.84 5.48
N LEU A 125 2.80 -8.57 6.24
CA LEU A 125 2.74 -8.15 7.63
C LEU A 125 2.60 -6.63 7.64
N ASP A 126 1.43 -6.13 8.00
CA ASP A 126 1.15 -4.73 8.22
C ASP A 126 1.46 -4.42 9.70
N ILE A 127 2.61 -3.77 9.92
CA ILE A 127 3.10 -3.39 11.26
C ILE A 127 3.35 -1.88 11.30
N GLU A 128 2.43 -1.19 11.97
CA GLU A 128 2.36 0.26 11.98
C GLU A 128 1.80 0.82 13.30
N TYR A 129 1.45 2.10 13.31
CA TYR A 129 0.92 2.81 14.46
C TYR A 129 -0.26 2.06 15.08
N ASN A 130 -0.21 1.87 16.41
CA ASN A 130 -1.30 1.24 17.14
C ASN A 130 -2.52 2.19 17.24
N PRO A 131 -3.64 1.90 16.58
CA PRO A 131 -4.82 2.76 16.66
C PRO A 131 -5.58 2.65 17.98
N TYR A 132 -5.18 1.72 18.84
CA TYR A 132 -5.90 1.40 20.08
C TYR A 132 -5.14 1.79 21.36
N GLY A 133 -3.91 2.33 21.25
CA GLY A 133 -3.09 2.67 22.40
C GLY A 133 -1.70 3.16 22.06
N ALA A 134 -0.71 2.82 22.88
CA ALA A 134 0.67 3.27 22.67
C ALA A 134 1.19 2.87 21.30
N THR A 135 1.82 3.82 20.60
CA THR A 135 2.30 3.69 19.20
C THR A 135 3.06 2.40 18.93
N CYS A 136 3.94 1.98 19.82
CA CYS A 136 4.74 0.77 19.71
C CYS A 136 4.15 -0.42 20.51
N TYR A 137 2.85 -0.44 20.74
CA TYR A 137 2.16 -1.55 21.44
C TYR A 137 2.69 -1.86 22.85
N GLY A 138 3.40 -0.90 23.48
CA GLY A 138 4.04 -1.08 24.77
C GLY A 138 5.33 -1.90 24.75
N LEU A 139 5.86 -2.24 23.57
CA LEU A 139 7.07 -3.02 23.43
C LEU A 139 8.32 -2.12 23.34
N SER A 140 9.45 -2.61 23.86
CA SER A 140 10.75 -2.05 23.58
C SER A 140 11.19 -2.34 22.14
N HIS A 141 12.21 -1.64 21.61
CA HIS A 141 12.75 -1.89 20.28
C HIS A 141 13.15 -3.36 20.07
N SER A 142 13.88 -3.94 21.01
CA SER A 142 14.30 -5.34 20.93
C SER A 142 13.12 -6.32 20.97
N ALA A 143 12.13 -6.06 21.79
CA ALA A 143 10.92 -6.89 21.87
C ALA A 143 10.11 -6.81 20.59
N MET A 144 9.99 -5.60 19.99
CA MET A 144 9.31 -5.43 18.70
C MET A 144 10.02 -6.15 17.56
N VAL A 145 11.36 -6.02 17.47
CA VAL A 145 12.18 -6.75 16.47
C VAL A 145 12.01 -8.27 16.65
N SER A 146 12.03 -8.77 17.89
CA SER A 146 11.81 -10.18 18.17
C SER A 146 10.42 -10.64 17.76
N TRP A 147 9.39 -9.82 18.00
CA TRP A 147 8.01 -10.11 17.61
C TRP A 147 7.85 -10.20 16.08
N ILE A 148 8.42 -9.22 15.34
CA ILE A 148 8.40 -9.20 13.86
C ILE A 148 9.14 -10.44 13.32
N LYS A 149 10.27 -10.79 13.92
CA LYS A 149 11.04 -11.99 13.54
C LYS A 149 10.25 -13.26 13.76
N ASP A 150 9.57 -13.40 14.89
CA ASP A 150 8.73 -14.56 15.22
C ASP A 150 7.59 -14.75 14.20
N PHE A 151 6.94 -13.66 13.79
CA PHE A 151 5.94 -13.69 12.71
C PHE A 151 6.57 -14.10 11.38
N SER A 152 7.65 -13.43 10.98
CA SER A 152 8.30 -13.60 9.68
C SER A 152 8.85 -15.01 9.50
N ASP A 153 9.53 -15.54 10.50
CA ASP A 153 10.11 -16.89 10.46
C ASP A 153 9.02 -17.97 10.47
N THR A 154 7.96 -17.78 11.25
CA THR A 154 6.81 -18.69 11.27
C THR A 154 6.12 -18.73 9.90
N TYR A 155 5.85 -17.55 9.31
CA TYR A 155 5.28 -17.47 7.98
C TYR A 155 6.17 -18.15 6.94
N HIS A 156 7.48 -17.87 6.97
CA HIS A 156 8.47 -18.48 6.07
C HIS A 156 8.53 -20.01 6.21
N SER A 157 8.54 -20.52 7.44
CA SER A 157 8.61 -21.98 7.68
C SER A 157 7.41 -22.74 7.10
N LYS A 158 6.26 -22.09 6.97
CA LYS A 158 5.01 -22.70 6.47
C LYS A 158 4.81 -22.53 4.96
N THR A 159 5.34 -21.46 4.39
CA THR A 159 5.10 -21.11 2.98
C THR A 159 6.34 -21.23 2.10
N GLY A 160 7.53 -21.29 2.68
CA GLY A 160 8.80 -21.13 1.96
C GLY A 160 9.09 -19.70 1.50
N ARG A 161 8.24 -18.71 1.90
CA ARG A 161 8.38 -17.31 1.52
C ARG A 161 8.41 -16.42 2.76
N TYR A 162 9.30 -15.45 2.77
CA TYR A 162 9.20 -14.39 3.77
C TYR A 162 8.02 -13.46 3.43
N PRO A 163 7.27 -13.00 4.43
CA PRO A 163 6.18 -12.05 4.19
C PRO A 163 6.75 -10.70 3.72
N THR A 164 5.99 -9.98 2.91
CA THR A 164 6.23 -8.55 2.70
C THR A 164 6.02 -7.81 4.03
N ILE A 165 6.88 -6.84 4.37
CA ILE A 165 6.68 -5.98 5.54
C ILE A 165 6.19 -4.62 5.08
N TYR A 166 4.98 -4.24 5.53
CA TYR A 166 4.43 -2.89 5.39
C TYR A 166 4.70 -2.09 6.66
N SER A 167 5.22 -0.87 6.49
CA SER A 167 5.41 0.10 7.57
C SER A 167 5.68 1.50 7.01
N THR A 168 5.78 2.50 7.90
CA THR A 168 6.38 3.80 7.61
C THR A 168 7.82 3.86 8.12
N THR A 169 8.66 4.71 7.53
CA THR A 169 10.04 4.92 8.03
C THR A 169 10.03 5.48 9.46
N ASP A 170 9.07 6.35 9.77
CA ASP A 170 8.94 6.95 11.09
C ASP A 170 8.58 5.90 12.15
N TRP A 171 7.53 5.11 11.91
CA TRP A 171 7.15 4.06 12.85
C TRP A 171 8.29 3.04 13.04
N TRP A 172 8.93 2.62 11.93
CA TRP A 172 10.03 1.66 11.99
C TRP A 172 11.19 2.16 12.84
N THR A 173 11.54 3.42 12.66
CA THR A 173 12.60 4.07 13.46
C THR A 173 12.22 4.14 14.93
N THR A 174 10.99 4.61 15.21
CA THR A 174 10.47 4.82 16.55
C THR A 174 10.29 3.52 17.32
N CYS A 175 9.81 2.46 16.66
CA CYS A 175 9.39 1.24 17.37
C CYS A 175 10.38 0.07 17.27
N THR A 176 11.33 0.11 16.31
CA THR A 176 12.35 -0.93 16.17
C THR A 176 13.78 -0.44 16.41
N GLY A 177 13.96 0.87 16.67
CA GLY A 177 15.30 1.50 16.68
C GLY A 177 15.94 1.50 15.29
N ASN A 178 15.14 1.54 14.22
CA ASN A 178 15.57 1.47 12.82
C ASN A 178 16.35 0.18 12.51
N SER A 179 15.83 -0.96 12.91
CA SER A 179 16.46 -2.28 12.72
C SER A 179 16.66 -2.63 11.24
N ALA A 180 17.84 -3.12 10.88
CA ALA A 180 18.18 -3.62 9.56
C ALA A 180 17.95 -5.15 9.40
N ALA A 181 17.42 -5.83 10.41
CA ALA A 181 17.40 -7.29 10.51
C ALA A 181 16.62 -8.00 9.40
N PHE A 182 15.70 -7.31 8.72
CA PHE A 182 14.78 -7.91 7.76
C PHE A 182 15.09 -7.56 6.30
N ALA A 183 16.02 -6.64 6.07
CA ALA A 183 16.26 -6.05 4.76
C ALA A 183 16.79 -7.04 3.70
N THR A 184 17.37 -8.16 4.12
CA THR A 184 17.89 -9.19 3.21
C THR A 184 16.90 -10.33 2.94
N THR A 185 15.83 -10.43 3.70
CA THR A 185 14.86 -11.52 3.63
C THR A 185 13.47 -11.05 3.19
N ASN A 186 13.03 -9.91 3.69
CA ASN A 186 11.68 -9.41 3.51
C ASN A 186 11.61 -8.28 2.48
N ALA A 187 10.69 -8.35 1.55
CA ALA A 187 10.34 -7.23 0.68
C ALA A 187 9.74 -6.09 1.51
N LEU A 188 10.11 -4.85 1.19
CA LEU A 188 9.58 -3.67 1.85
C LEU A 188 8.37 -3.12 1.07
N TRP A 189 7.26 -2.91 1.77
CA TRP A 189 6.13 -2.12 1.34
C TRP A 189 6.07 -0.86 2.22
N ILE A 190 6.61 0.23 1.69
CA ILE A 190 6.73 1.48 2.43
C ILE A 190 5.52 2.37 2.22
N ALA A 191 4.97 2.94 3.29
CA ALA A 191 3.93 3.95 3.23
C ALA A 191 4.52 5.34 3.39
N ARG A 192 4.25 6.20 2.42
CA ARG A 192 4.57 7.63 2.47
C ARG A 192 3.73 8.39 1.45
N TYR A 193 2.79 9.19 1.91
CA TYR A 193 1.89 10.00 1.07
C TYR A 193 2.60 11.26 0.57
N SER A 194 3.42 11.09 -0.47
CA SER A 194 4.32 12.13 -0.99
C SER A 194 4.61 11.91 -2.47
N SER A 195 5.25 12.87 -3.11
CA SER A 195 5.78 12.74 -4.47
C SER A 195 7.09 11.96 -4.56
N SER A 196 7.72 11.64 -3.42
CA SER A 196 8.95 10.85 -3.34
C SER A 196 8.90 9.91 -2.15
N VAL A 197 9.48 8.72 -2.28
CA VAL A 197 9.53 7.71 -1.22
C VAL A 197 10.38 8.15 -0.02
N GLY A 198 11.34 9.04 -0.23
CA GLY A 198 12.26 9.54 0.81
C GLY A 198 13.22 8.48 1.33
N THR A 199 13.69 8.67 2.55
CA THR A 199 14.62 7.75 3.22
C THR A 199 13.90 6.46 3.59
N LEU A 200 14.48 5.32 3.23
CA LEU A 200 13.97 4.01 3.60
C LEU A 200 14.48 3.59 4.99
N PRO A 201 13.80 2.66 5.66
CA PRO A 201 14.32 2.02 6.87
C PRO A 201 15.67 1.36 6.64
N ALA A 202 16.46 1.25 7.71
CA ALA A 202 17.84 0.75 7.63
C ALA A 202 17.94 -0.64 6.97
N GLY A 203 18.99 -0.80 6.18
CA GLY A 203 19.30 -2.05 5.46
C GLY A 203 18.62 -2.19 4.12
N TRP A 204 17.39 -1.72 3.92
CA TRP A 204 16.73 -1.75 2.60
C TRP A 204 17.35 -0.74 1.65
N LYS A 205 17.85 -1.21 0.53
CA LYS A 205 18.41 -0.38 -0.56
C LYS A 205 17.36 0.13 -1.52
N TYR A 206 16.20 -0.53 -1.57
CA TYR A 206 15.05 -0.21 -2.41
C TYR A 206 13.77 -0.70 -1.73
N TYR A 207 12.65 -0.09 -2.07
CA TYR A 207 11.33 -0.60 -1.75
C TYR A 207 10.87 -1.57 -2.84
N SER A 208 10.05 -2.53 -2.47
CA SER A 208 9.35 -3.40 -3.44
C SER A 208 7.99 -2.82 -3.80
N PHE A 209 7.27 -2.33 -2.80
CA PHE A 209 5.98 -1.67 -2.95
C PHE A 209 6.00 -0.31 -2.23
N TRP A 210 5.29 0.66 -2.77
CA TRP A 210 5.12 1.96 -2.15
C TRP A 210 3.66 2.39 -2.19
N GLN A 211 3.06 2.54 -1.01
CA GLN A 211 1.78 3.20 -0.79
C GLN A 211 2.02 4.71 -0.76
N TRP A 212 1.65 5.39 -1.85
CA TRP A 212 2.04 6.78 -2.08
C TRP A 212 0.90 7.78 -1.85
N ALA A 213 -0.35 7.33 -1.72
CA ALA A 213 -1.51 8.14 -1.41
C ALA A 213 -2.63 7.30 -0.79
N ASP A 214 -3.47 7.93 0.01
CA ASP A 214 -4.64 7.36 0.69
C ASP A 214 -5.93 7.44 -0.12
N SER A 215 -5.85 7.98 -1.32
CA SER A 215 -7.00 8.18 -2.21
C SER A 215 -6.53 8.42 -3.65
N GLY A 216 -7.40 8.14 -4.64
CA GLY A 216 -7.04 8.39 -6.03
C GLY A 216 -7.88 7.61 -7.04
N THR A 217 -7.22 7.04 -8.03
CA THR A 217 -7.87 6.36 -9.17
C THR A 217 -8.56 5.03 -8.77
N PHE A 218 -7.97 4.33 -7.79
CA PHE A 218 -8.46 3.03 -7.33
C PHE A 218 -9.17 3.16 -5.98
N PRO A 219 -10.03 2.22 -5.60
CA PRO A 219 -10.58 2.18 -4.25
C PRO A 219 -9.47 1.88 -3.23
N GLY A 220 -9.58 2.46 -2.04
CA GLY A 220 -8.55 2.35 -1.00
C GLY A 220 -7.28 3.11 -1.33
N ASP A 221 -6.16 2.61 -0.84
CA ASP A 221 -4.88 3.29 -0.95
C ASP A 221 -4.19 3.01 -2.29
N GLN A 222 -3.37 3.95 -2.72
CA GLN A 222 -2.75 3.92 -4.05
C GLN A 222 -1.32 3.43 -3.96
N ASP A 223 -1.01 2.39 -4.70
CA ASP A 223 0.27 1.71 -4.63
C ASP A 223 0.97 1.60 -5.98
N VAL A 224 2.29 1.43 -5.90
CA VAL A 224 3.10 1.01 -7.04
C VAL A 224 4.07 -0.11 -6.66
N TRP A 225 4.24 -1.07 -7.55
CA TRP A 225 5.36 -2.01 -7.52
C TRP A 225 6.58 -1.38 -8.20
N ASN A 226 7.74 -1.46 -7.54
CA ASN A 226 9.01 -0.90 -8.04
C ASN A 226 9.67 -1.85 -9.05
N GLY A 227 9.18 -1.85 -10.26
CA GLY A 227 9.73 -2.70 -11.31
C GLY A 227 8.76 -2.95 -12.46
N SER A 228 9.09 -3.93 -13.29
CA SER A 228 8.24 -4.36 -14.41
C SER A 228 7.13 -5.31 -13.96
N LEU A 229 6.10 -5.47 -14.79
CA LEU A 229 5.05 -6.47 -14.55
C LEU A 229 5.60 -7.90 -14.51
N ASP A 230 6.60 -8.21 -15.33
CA ASP A 230 7.24 -9.52 -15.31
C ASP A 230 8.07 -9.73 -14.02
N GLY A 231 8.66 -8.66 -13.48
CA GLY A 231 9.28 -8.66 -12.16
C GLY A 231 8.28 -8.99 -11.06
N LEU A 232 7.11 -8.36 -11.09
CA LEU A 232 6.03 -8.65 -10.14
C LEU A 232 5.51 -10.08 -10.25
N LYS A 233 5.34 -10.61 -11.48
CA LYS A 233 4.96 -12.01 -11.70
C LYS A 233 6.01 -12.99 -11.18
N ARG A 234 7.31 -12.71 -11.40
CA ARG A 234 8.39 -13.52 -10.81
C ARG A 234 8.35 -13.48 -9.29
N TYR A 235 8.18 -12.30 -8.70
CA TYR A 235 8.02 -12.16 -7.25
C TYR A 235 6.84 -13.00 -6.72
N ALA A 236 5.68 -12.94 -7.37
CA ALA A 236 4.52 -13.76 -7.02
C ALA A 236 4.79 -15.27 -7.22
N LYS A 237 5.62 -15.64 -8.19
CA LYS A 237 5.99 -17.05 -8.47
C LYS A 237 7.06 -17.60 -7.52
N GLY A 238 7.78 -16.74 -6.80
CA GLY A 238 8.84 -17.17 -5.90
C GLY A 238 10.23 -17.30 -6.55
N ALA A 239 10.41 -16.64 -7.69
CA ALA A 239 11.66 -16.65 -8.47
C ALA A 239 12.38 -15.29 -8.37
#